data_4e9f64a6b097d1b0ef354e2bcf55db85
#
_entry.id   4e9f64a6b097d1b0ef354e2bcf55db85
#
_cell.length_a   1.000
_cell.length_b   1.000
_cell.length_c   1.000
_cell.angle_alpha   90.00
_cell.angle_beta   90.00
_cell.angle_gamma   90.00
#
_symmetry.space_group_name_H-M   'P 1'
#
loop_
_entity.id
_entity.type
_entity.pdbx_description
1 polymer ?
#
loop_
_entity_poly.entity_id
_entity_poly.type
_entity_poly.pdbx_seq_one_letter_code
_entity_poly.pdbx_strand_id
1 'polypeptide(L)'
;MQLIKYISTLLLAFIFIISCSGSSMPFKEYKDATALRDKTIRYDLQNYSKEQFDIAEANYSEAAILIDENKDPKKAKELLTTASNAYQTVLNEGLPKYAAILKEETSVEREYSKEIKAYKVDKDNYELAELNYLNALSALGTNNYEEAVNCLLNVKKYHSRAYFTTKKRYDESAKALKEADAKIKELEELRKSSSK
;
A
#
# COMPACT_ATOMS: atom_id res chain seq x y z
N MET A 1 -54.31 48.18 -19.24
CA MET A 1 -54.16 46.86 -19.87
C MET A 1 -52.72 46.53 -20.38
N GLN A 2 -51.92 47.52 -20.77
CA GLN A 2 -50.54 47.27 -21.22
C GLN A 2 -49.56 46.96 -20.08
N LEU A 3 -49.72 47.56 -18.88
CA LEU A 3 -48.84 47.31 -17.72
C LEU A 3 -48.87 45.82 -17.26
N ILE A 4 -50.03 45.19 -17.31
CA ILE A 4 -50.22 43.79 -16.87
C ILE A 4 -49.53 42.83 -17.83
N LYS A 5 -49.43 43.15 -19.13
CA LYS A 5 -48.69 42.35 -20.11
C LYS A 5 -47.19 42.39 -19.92
N TYR A 6 -46.62 43.52 -19.52
CA TYR A 6 -45.18 43.67 -19.21
C TYR A 6 -44.81 42.95 -17.92
N ILE A 7 -45.67 42.95 -16.91
CA ILE A 7 -45.43 42.19 -15.64
C ILE A 7 -45.49 40.68 -15.90
N SER A 8 -46.43 40.23 -16.74
CA SER A 8 -46.53 38.78 -17.08
C SER A 8 -45.32 38.29 -17.91
N THR A 9 -44.82 39.08 -18.86
CA THR A 9 -43.61 38.72 -19.63
C THR A 9 -42.35 38.78 -18.81
N LEU A 10 -42.23 39.72 -17.85
CA LEU A 10 -41.09 39.81 -16.93
C LEU A 10 -41.06 38.65 -15.94
N LEU A 11 -42.23 38.18 -15.45
CA LEU A 11 -42.37 37.05 -14.58
C LEU A 11 -42.01 35.72 -15.25
N LEU A 12 -42.39 35.56 -16.55
CA LEU A 12 -42.02 34.38 -17.34
C LEU A 12 -40.52 34.32 -17.64
N ALA A 13 -39.86 35.48 -17.89
CA ALA A 13 -38.41 35.54 -18.08
C ALA A 13 -37.63 35.20 -16.79
N PHE A 14 -38.16 35.55 -15.62
CA PHE A 14 -37.54 35.24 -14.33
C PHE A 14 -37.61 33.74 -13.98
N ILE A 15 -38.64 33.01 -14.42
CA ILE A 15 -38.79 31.56 -14.18
C ILE A 15 -37.74 30.75 -14.98
N PHE A 16 -37.30 31.24 -16.15
CA PHE A 16 -36.26 30.58 -16.93
C PHE A 16 -34.83 30.71 -16.39
N ILE A 17 -34.57 31.71 -15.52
CA ILE A 17 -33.24 31.93 -14.95
C ILE A 17 -32.97 31.02 -13.72
N ILE A 18 -34.01 30.51 -13.06
CA ILE A 18 -33.88 29.68 -11.84
C ILE A 18 -33.63 28.19 -12.19
N SER A 19 -33.76 27.80 -13.46
CA SER A 19 -33.64 26.39 -13.90
C SER A 19 -32.21 25.97 -14.25
N CYS A 20 -31.21 26.82 -14.10
CA CYS A 20 -29.81 26.46 -14.28
C CYS A 20 -29.07 26.34 -12.94
N SER A 21 -29.57 25.52 -12.02
CA SER A 21 -28.69 24.93 -11.01
C SER A 21 -27.89 23.81 -11.69
N GLY A 22 -26.94 24.19 -12.52
CA GLY A 22 -25.97 23.28 -13.09
C GLY A 22 -25.28 22.57 -11.93
N SER A 23 -25.49 21.27 -11.77
CA SER A 23 -24.75 20.52 -10.76
C SER A 23 -23.27 20.66 -11.09
N SER A 24 -22.49 21.09 -10.12
CA SER A 24 -21.03 21.20 -10.29
C SER A 24 -20.43 19.83 -10.54
N MET A 25 -19.31 19.77 -11.30
CA MET A 25 -18.59 18.53 -11.53
C MET A 25 -18.19 17.86 -10.21
N PRO A 26 -18.30 16.53 -10.09
CA PRO A 26 -18.10 15.79 -8.85
C PRO A 26 -16.61 15.52 -8.58
N PHE A 27 -15.80 16.58 -8.52
CA PHE A 27 -14.34 16.47 -8.29
C PHE A 27 -14.00 15.86 -6.94
N LYS A 28 -14.84 16.06 -5.92
CA LYS A 28 -14.62 15.43 -4.61
C LYS A 28 -14.80 13.91 -4.71
N GLU A 29 -15.91 13.47 -5.29
CA GLU A 29 -16.21 12.06 -5.50
C GLU A 29 -15.14 11.39 -6.38
N TYR A 30 -14.63 12.09 -7.38
CA TYR A 30 -13.53 11.62 -8.22
C TYR A 30 -12.26 11.40 -7.41
N LYS A 31 -11.89 12.37 -6.57
CA LYS A 31 -10.74 12.24 -5.66
C LYS A 31 -10.90 11.08 -4.67
N ASP A 32 -12.08 10.92 -4.10
CA ASP A 32 -12.38 9.86 -3.15
C ASP A 32 -12.31 8.48 -3.83
N ALA A 33 -12.89 8.33 -5.03
CA ALA A 33 -12.79 7.11 -5.83
C ALA A 33 -11.34 6.79 -6.24
N THR A 34 -10.56 7.82 -6.62
CA THR A 34 -9.13 7.68 -6.93
C THR A 34 -8.36 7.16 -5.73
N ALA A 35 -8.62 7.68 -4.54
CA ALA A 35 -7.94 7.22 -3.32
C ALA A 35 -8.23 5.74 -3.00
N LEU A 36 -9.46 5.28 -3.21
CA LEU A 36 -9.82 3.86 -3.05
C LEU A 36 -9.17 2.98 -4.11
N ARG A 37 -9.17 3.43 -5.38
CA ARG A 37 -8.48 2.77 -6.49
C ARG A 37 -6.99 2.59 -6.20
N ASP A 38 -6.31 3.67 -5.78
CA ASP A 38 -4.89 3.66 -5.48
C ASP A 38 -4.54 2.70 -4.33
N LYS A 39 -5.39 2.61 -3.31
CA LYS A 39 -5.24 1.62 -2.23
C LYS A 39 -5.37 0.20 -2.75
N THR A 40 -6.37 -0.07 -3.58
CA THR A 40 -6.61 -1.40 -4.16
C THR A 40 -5.41 -1.86 -4.99
N ILE A 41 -4.83 -0.96 -5.79
CA ILE A 41 -3.65 -1.24 -6.62
C ILE A 41 -2.39 -1.38 -5.75
N ARG A 42 -2.20 -0.49 -4.76
CA ARG A 42 -1.04 -0.52 -3.85
C ARG A 42 -0.87 -1.85 -3.15
N TYR A 43 -1.97 -2.45 -2.74
CA TYR A 43 -1.98 -3.74 -2.04
C TYR A 43 -2.16 -4.94 -2.96
N ASP A 44 -2.16 -4.75 -4.29
CA ASP A 44 -2.35 -5.81 -5.30
C ASP A 44 -3.63 -6.65 -5.07
N LEU A 45 -4.74 -5.96 -4.72
CA LEU A 45 -5.97 -6.64 -4.32
C LEU A 45 -6.91 -6.99 -5.47
N GLN A 46 -6.63 -6.60 -6.70
CA GLN A 46 -7.48 -6.79 -7.87
C GLN A 46 -7.85 -8.25 -8.12
N ASN A 47 -6.97 -9.19 -7.74
CA ASN A 47 -7.20 -10.61 -7.94
C ASN A 47 -8.06 -11.28 -6.85
N TYR A 48 -8.27 -10.61 -5.70
CA TYR A 48 -9.07 -11.15 -4.61
C TYR A 48 -10.58 -11.02 -4.84
N SER A 49 -11.00 -10.05 -5.68
CA SER A 49 -12.39 -9.79 -6.07
C SER A 49 -12.42 -9.19 -7.47
N LYS A 50 -11.96 -9.97 -8.47
CA LYS A 50 -11.73 -9.50 -9.84
C LYS A 50 -12.97 -8.88 -10.46
N GLU A 51 -14.15 -9.50 -10.32
CA GLU A 51 -15.41 -8.97 -10.86
C GLU A 51 -15.71 -7.57 -10.33
N GLN A 52 -15.57 -7.35 -9.02
CA GLN A 52 -15.80 -6.05 -8.40
C GLN A 52 -14.75 -5.02 -8.84
N PHE A 53 -13.50 -5.44 -9.00
CA PHE A 53 -12.45 -4.57 -9.52
C PHE A 53 -12.74 -4.14 -10.96
N ASP A 54 -13.14 -5.07 -11.83
CA ASP A 54 -13.49 -4.77 -13.24
C ASP A 54 -14.70 -3.81 -13.31
N ILE A 55 -15.72 -4.00 -12.47
CA ILE A 55 -16.87 -3.06 -12.34
C ILE A 55 -16.38 -1.67 -11.90
N ALA A 56 -15.50 -1.61 -10.90
CA ALA A 56 -14.97 -0.36 -10.40
C ALA A 56 -14.18 0.41 -11.47
N GLU A 57 -13.27 -0.25 -12.18
CA GLU A 57 -12.44 0.35 -13.23
C GLU A 57 -13.30 0.84 -14.42
N ALA A 58 -14.32 0.08 -14.83
CA ALA A 58 -15.20 0.49 -15.91
C ALA A 58 -15.98 1.77 -15.58
N ASN A 59 -16.59 1.82 -14.39
CA ASN A 59 -17.35 2.99 -13.94
C ASN A 59 -16.43 4.20 -13.66
N TYR A 60 -15.25 3.98 -13.08
CA TYR A 60 -14.28 5.04 -12.83
C TYR A 60 -13.79 5.66 -14.15
N SER A 61 -13.47 4.84 -15.15
CA SER A 61 -12.97 5.30 -16.43
C SER A 61 -14.05 6.08 -17.22
N GLU A 62 -15.30 5.61 -17.22
CA GLU A 62 -16.40 6.35 -17.86
C GLU A 62 -16.65 7.70 -17.15
N ALA A 63 -16.62 7.72 -15.83
CA ALA A 63 -16.77 8.96 -15.07
C ALA A 63 -15.63 9.95 -15.35
N ALA A 64 -14.39 9.49 -15.45
CA ALA A 64 -13.24 10.32 -15.79
C ALA A 64 -13.41 11.02 -17.14
N ILE A 65 -13.88 10.29 -18.16
CA ILE A 65 -14.18 10.85 -19.49
C ILE A 65 -15.26 11.95 -19.40
N LEU A 66 -16.35 11.71 -18.65
CA LEU A 66 -17.40 12.72 -18.47
C LEU A 66 -16.90 13.98 -17.76
N ILE A 67 -15.99 13.83 -16.81
CA ILE A 67 -15.38 14.97 -16.10
C ILE A 67 -14.44 15.75 -17.02
N ASP A 68 -13.57 15.08 -17.77
CA ASP A 68 -12.62 15.70 -18.68
C ASP A 68 -13.34 16.47 -19.80
N GLU A 69 -14.45 15.92 -20.30
CA GLU A 69 -15.29 16.55 -21.32
C GLU A 69 -16.27 17.59 -20.75
N ASN A 70 -16.31 17.76 -19.44
CA ASN A 70 -17.25 18.63 -18.72
C ASN A 70 -18.73 18.33 -19.07
N LYS A 71 -19.06 17.03 -19.16
CA LYS A 71 -20.40 16.53 -19.55
C LYS A 71 -21.07 15.80 -18.39
N ASP A 72 -22.36 15.88 -18.32
CA ASP A 72 -23.26 15.16 -17.42
C ASP A 72 -22.72 14.94 -15.98
N PRO A 73 -22.64 16.00 -15.15
CA PRO A 73 -22.14 15.89 -13.77
C PRO A 73 -22.92 14.89 -12.92
N LYS A 74 -24.22 14.72 -13.20
CA LYS A 74 -25.07 13.78 -12.48
C LYS A 74 -24.67 12.34 -12.76
N LYS A 75 -24.54 11.98 -14.05
CA LYS A 75 -24.09 10.66 -14.47
C LYS A 75 -22.67 10.37 -13.97
N ALA A 76 -21.75 11.34 -14.09
CA ALA A 76 -20.39 11.19 -13.56
C ALA A 76 -20.40 10.87 -12.06
N LYS A 77 -21.23 11.55 -11.24
CA LYS A 77 -21.37 11.28 -9.81
C LYS A 77 -21.93 9.90 -9.52
N GLU A 78 -22.94 9.44 -10.25
CA GLU A 78 -23.52 8.10 -10.12
C GLU A 78 -22.48 7.01 -10.41
N LEU A 79 -21.71 7.16 -11.48
CA LEU A 79 -20.63 6.25 -11.86
C LEU A 79 -19.52 6.21 -10.78
N LEU A 80 -19.08 7.38 -10.26
CA LEU A 80 -18.08 7.44 -9.20
C LEU A 80 -18.56 6.81 -7.90
N THR A 81 -19.84 6.95 -7.58
CA THR A 81 -20.43 6.27 -6.43
C THR A 81 -20.39 4.76 -6.61
N THR A 82 -20.75 4.27 -7.80
CA THR A 82 -20.67 2.84 -8.12
C THR A 82 -19.23 2.33 -8.06
N ALA A 83 -18.28 3.06 -8.66
CA ALA A 83 -16.87 2.71 -8.62
C ALA A 83 -16.32 2.66 -7.19
N SER A 84 -16.64 3.67 -6.37
CA SER A 84 -16.21 3.72 -4.96
C SER A 84 -16.73 2.54 -4.15
N ASN A 85 -18.00 2.19 -4.31
CA ASN A 85 -18.60 1.05 -3.63
C ASN A 85 -17.93 -0.27 -4.06
N ALA A 86 -17.65 -0.43 -5.34
CA ALA A 86 -16.99 -1.63 -5.86
C ALA A 86 -15.53 -1.72 -5.38
N TYR A 87 -14.74 -0.63 -5.41
CA TYR A 87 -13.40 -0.62 -4.80
C TYR A 87 -13.43 -0.91 -3.31
N GLN A 88 -14.41 -0.35 -2.57
CA GLN A 88 -14.55 -0.65 -1.14
C GLN A 88 -14.83 -2.13 -0.89
N THR A 89 -15.62 -2.77 -1.76
CA THR A 89 -15.84 -4.23 -1.70
C THR A 89 -14.54 -5.00 -1.93
N VAL A 90 -13.74 -4.62 -2.93
CA VAL A 90 -12.42 -5.24 -3.18
C VAL A 90 -11.51 -5.09 -1.95
N LEU A 91 -11.47 -3.91 -1.33
CA LEU A 91 -10.68 -3.68 -0.12
C LEU A 91 -11.19 -4.54 1.06
N ASN A 92 -12.48 -4.59 1.28
CA ASN A 92 -13.08 -5.35 2.39
C ASN A 92 -12.85 -6.86 2.25
N GLU A 93 -12.86 -7.39 1.04
CA GLU A 93 -12.64 -8.83 0.78
C GLU A 93 -11.15 -9.18 0.68
N GLY A 94 -10.34 -8.27 0.12
CA GLY A 94 -8.92 -8.51 -0.17
C GLY A 94 -8.02 -8.31 1.03
N LEU A 95 -8.20 -7.23 1.80
CA LEU A 95 -7.30 -6.90 2.92
C LEU A 95 -7.21 -7.99 3.99
N PRO A 96 -8.31 -8.65 4.44
CA PRO A 96 -8.19 -9.75 5.40
C PRO A 96 -7.37 -10.92 4.87
N LYS A 97 -7.57 -11.30 3.61
CA LYS A 97 -6.85 -12.40 2.95
C LYS A 97 -5.38 -12.06 2.77
N TYR A 98 -5.09 -10.84 2.31
CA TYR A 98 -3.72 -10.36 2.15
C TYR A 98 -2.98 -10.27 3.49
N ALA A 99 -3.64 -9.76 4.54
CA ALA A 99 -3.07 -9.73 5.88
C ALA A 99 -2.73 -11.14 6.41
N ALA A 100 -3.57 -12.14 6.13
CA ALA A 100 -3.30 -13.53 6.51
C ALA A 100 -2.07 -14.09 5.80
N ILE A 101 -1.92 -13.85 4.49
CA ILE A 101 -0.73 -14.25 3.71
C ILE A 101 0.53 -13.56 4.24
N LEU A 102 0.48 -12.23 4.43
CA LEU A 102 1.62 -11.48 4.97
C LEU A 102 2.03 -11.94 6.36
N LYS A 103 1.06 -12.31 7.21
CA LYS A 103 1.36 -12.83 8.55
C LYS A 103 2.17 -14.13 8.47
N GLU A 104 1.82 -15.03 7.55
CA GLU A 104 2.57 -16.26 7.32
C GLU A 104 3.98 -15.97 6.79
N GLU A 105 4.09 -15.15 5.74
CA GLU A 105 5.37 -14.77 5.16
C GLU A 105 6.29 -14.11 6.20
N THR A 106 5.76 -13.18 6.99
CA THR A 106 6.55 -12.48 8.01
C THR A 106 6.98 -13.38 9.16
N SER A 107 6.23 -14.44 9.45
CA SER A 107 6.64 -15.47 10.42
C SER A 107 7.90 -16.19 9.96
N VAL A 108 8.01 -16.51 8.69
CA VAL A 108 9.20 -17.14 8.08
C VAL A 108 10.41 -16.20 8.13
N GLU A 109 10.24 -14.95 7.70
CA GLU A 109 11.30 -13.92 7.75
C GLU A 109 11.81 -13.69 9.20
N ARG A 110 10.90 -13.71 10.15
CA ARG A 110 11.20 -13.58 11.56
C ARG A 110 12.08 -14.72 12.08
N GLU A 111 11.75 -15.97 11.74
CA GLU A 111 12.57 -17.13 12.12
C GLU A 111 13.96 -17.08 11.47
N TYR A 112 14.08 -16.75 10.19
CA TYR A 112 15.40 -16.59 9.54
C TYR A 112 16.27 -15.55 10.24
N SER A 113 15.71 -14.38 10.59
CA SER A 113 16.47 -13.35 11.28
C SER A 113 16.86 -13.75 12.71
N LYS A 114 16.05 -14.58 13.36
CA LYS A 114 16.31 -15.13 14.69
C LYS A 114 17.40 -16.21 14.65
N GLU A 115 17.34 -17.14 13.72
CA GLU A 115 18.34 -18.22 13.54
C GLU A 115 19.75 -17.65 13.34
N ILE A 116 19.88 -16.63 12.50
CA ILE A 116 21.16 -15.95 12.24
C ILE A 116 21.58 -15.03 13.41
N LYS A 117 20.79 -14.93 14.49
CA LYS A 117 21.00 -14.07 15.63
C LYS A 117 21.08 -12.58 15.29
N ALA A 118 20.25 -12.12 14.34
CA ALA A 118 20.21 -10.74 13.90
C ALA A 118 19.95 -9.75 15.05
N TYR A 119 19.23 -10.18 16.08
CA TYR A 119 19.01 -9.40 17.34
C TYR A 119 20.31 -9.04 18.11
N LYS A 120 21.43 -9.67 17.79
CA LYS A 120 22.77 -9.34 18.35
C LYS A 120 23.58 -8.41 17.47
N VAL A 121 23.36 -8.48 16.15
CA VAL A 121 24.21 -7.82 15.14
C VAL A 121 23.58 -6.57 14.57
N ASP A 122 22.28 -6.61 14.30
CA ASP A 122 21.47 -5.48 13.82
C ASP A 122 20.22 -5.35 14.70
N LYS A 123 20.49 -4.97 15.96
CA LYS A 123 19.46 -4.88 17.00
C LYS A 123 18.34 -3.91 16.63
N ASP A 124 18.69 -2.77 16.06
CA ASP A 124 17.72 -1.69 15.77
C ASP A 124 16.67 -2.14 14.76
N ASN A 125 17.09 -2.72 13.63
CA ASN A 125 16.15 -3.25 12.65
C ASN A 125 15.36 -4.44 13.21
N TYR A 126 16.00 -5.31 14.02
CA TYR A 126 15.30 -6.43 14.64
C TYR A 126 14.20 -5.95 15.60
N GLU A 127 14.48 -5.00 16.48
CA GLU A 127 13.52 -4.46 17.45
C GLU A 127 12.37 -3.70 16.75
N LEU A 128 12.68 -2.94 15.70
CA LEU A 128 11.65 -2.28 14.87
C LEU A 128 10.72 -3.32 14.20
N ALA A 129 11.25 -4.44 13.73
CA ALA A 129 10.45 -5.51 13.18
C ALA A 129 9.52 -6.12 14.24
N GLU A 130 10.04 -6.46 15.41
CA GLU A 130 9.25 -7.02 16.52
C GLU A 130 8.15 -6.07 17.00
N LEU A 131 8.45 -4.75 17.09
CA LEU A 131 7.44 -3.74 17.43
C LEU A 131 6.31 -3.68 16.40
N ASN A 132 6.66 -3.66 15.10
CA ASN A 132 5.66 -3.70 14.03
C ASN A 132 4.85 -4.99 14.06
N TYR A 133 5.45 -6.13 14.40
CA TYR A 133 4.73 -7.40 14.54
C TYR A 133 3.67 -7.35 15.66
N LEU A 134 4.01 -6.78 16.81
CA LEU A 134 3.05 -6.61 17.90
C LEU A 134 1.91 -5.67 17.51
N ASN A 135 2.21 -4.55 16.80
CA ASN A 135 1.20 -3.63 16.30
C ASN A 135 0.28 -4.31 15.27
N ALA A 136 0.85 -5.15 14.38
CA ALA A 136 0.07 -5.93 13.43
C ALA A 136 -0.89 -6.90 14.14
N LEU A 137 -0.46 -7.60 15.17
CA LEU A 137 -1.33 -8.51 15.95
C LEU A 137 -2.47 -7.73 16.63
N SER A 138 -2.19 -6.55 17.18
CA SER A 138 -3.20 -5.68 17.77
C SER A 138 -4.23 -5.22 16.74
N ALA A 139 -3.76 -4.78 15.55
CA ALA A 139 -4.63 -4.36 14.46
C ALA A 139 -5.51 -5.51 13.92
N LEU A 140 -4.94 -6.72 13.79
CA LEU A 140 -5.70 -7.93 13.43
C LEU A 140 -6.78 -8.25 14.48
N GLY A 141 -6.47 -8.11 15.76
CA GLY A 141 -7.42 -8.33 16.85
C GLY A 141 -8.61 -7.38 16.86
N THR A 142 -8.47 -6.21 16.23
CA THR A 142 -9.54 -5.20 16.07
C THR A 142 -10.13 -5.16 14.67
N ASN A 143 -9.78 -6.12 13.80
CA ASN A 143 -10.15 -6.16 12.37
C ASN A 143 -9.74 -4.91 11.57
N ASN A 144 -8.72 -4.17 12.04
CA ASN A 144 -8.12 -3.07 11.28
C ASN A 144 -7.09 -3.62 10.29
N TYR A 145 -7.59 -4.24 9.21
CA TYR A 145 -6.75 -4.97 8.26
C TYR A 145 -5.79 -4.07 7.48
N GLU A 146 -6.17 -2.82 7.19
CA GLU A 146 -5.26 -1.88 6.51
C GLU A 146 -4.03 -1.58 7.36
N GLU A 147 -4.22 -1.29 8.65
CA GLU A 147 -3.11 -1.09 9.60
C GLU A 147 -2.29 -2.36 9.78
N ALA A 148 -2.95 -3.51 9.90
CA ALA A 148 -2.27 -4.80 10.01
C ALA A 148 -1.36 -5.07 8.81
N VAL A 149 -1.83 -4.85 7.58
CA VAL A 149 -1.05 -4.99 6.34
C VAL A 149 0.16 -4.05 6.35
N ASN A 150 -0.04 -2.77 6.69
CA ASN A 150 1.05 -1.80 6.75
C ASN A 150 2.13 -2.21 7.78
N CYS A 151 1.71 -2.65 8.95
CA CYS A 151 2.62 -3.16 9.98
C CYS A 151 3.35 -4.42 9.51
N LEU A 152 2.67 -5.39 8.89
CA LEU A 152 3.29 -6.63 8.39
C LEU A 152 4.29 -6.37 7.26
N LEU A 153 4.02 -5.43 6.37
CA LEU A 153 4.99 -4.99 5.36
C LEU A 153 6.25 -4.39 5.99
N ASN A 154 6.10 -3.64 7.09
CA ASN A 154 7.24 -3.14 7.87
C ASN A 154 7.99 -4.28 8.58
N VAL A 155 7.29 -5.27 9.13
CA VAL A 155 7.93 -6.48 9.70
C VAL A 155 8.84 -7.14 8.67
N LYS A 156 8.31 -7.43 7.48
CA LYS A 156 9.06 -8.03 6.38
C LYS A 156 10.29 -7.19 6.03
N LYS A 157 10.11 -5.88 5.86
CA LYS A 157 11.18 -4.95 5.54
C LYS A 157 12.31 -4.95 6.57
N TYR A 158 11.98 -4.88 7.85
CA TYR A 158 13.00 -4.73 8.90
C TYR A 158 13.65 -6.05 9.26
N HIS A 159 12.94 -7.19 9.27
CA HIS A 159 13.57 -8.50 9.45
C HIS A 159 14.49 -8.85 8.27
N SER A 160 14.09 -8.59 7.04
CA SER A 160 14.97 -8.78 5.87
C SER A 160 16.24 -7.93 5.99
N ARG A 161 16.14 -6.67 6.40
CA ARG A 161 17.31 -5.81 6.63
C ARG A 161 18.22 -6.37 7.70
N ALA A 162 17.68 -6.73 8.87
CA ALA A 162 18.44 -7.31 9.96
C ALA A 162 19.15 -8.61 9.53
N TYR A 163 18.47 -9.46 8.78
CA TYR A 163 19.04 -10.69 8.22
C TYR A 163 20.22 -10.39 7.30
N PHE A 164 20.02 -9.56 6.27
CA PHE A 164 21.08 -9.29 5.28
C PHE A 164 22.27 -8.55 5.88
N THR A 165 22.05 -7.60 6.80
CA THR A 165 23.14 -6.93 7.52
C THR A 165 23.95 -7.95 8.33
N THR A 166 23.28 -8.84 9.03
CA THR A 166 23.91 -9.87 9.84
C THR A 166 24.67 -10.88 9.00
N LYS A 167 24.04 -11.37 7.94
CA LYS A 167 24.69 -12.29 6.98
C LYS A 167 25.95 -11.69 6.38
N LYS A 168 25.89 -10.45 5.92
CA LYS A 168 27.06 -9.75 5.39
C LYS A 168 28.21 -9.69 6.40
N ARG A 169 27.96 -9.35 7.66
CA ARG A 169 28.99 -9.32 8.70
C ARG A 169 29.58 -10.69 8.97
N TYR A 170 28.81 -11.76 8.94
CA TYR A 170 29.33 -13.11 9.07
C TYR A 170 30.19 -13.52 7.89
N ASP A 171 29.77 -13.21 6.68
CA ASP A 171 30.55 -13.51 5.47
C ASP A 171 31.90 -12.75 5.46
N GLU A 172 31.90 -11.47 5.86
CA GLU A 172 33.12 -10.66 6.03
C GLU A 172 34.05 -11.24 7.11
N SER A 173 33.50 -11.64 8.25
CA SER A 173 34.26 -12.25 9.34
C SER A 173 34.86 -13.60 8.93
N ALA A 174 34.10 -14.43 8.23
CA ALA A 174 34.59 -15.72 7.73
C ALA A 174 35.73 -15.54 6.71
N LYS A 175 35.62 -14.53 5.83
CA LYS A 175 36.68 -14.17 4.89
C LYS A 175 37.96 -13.72 5.63
N ALA A 176 37.82 -12.84 6.61
CA ALA A 176 38.96 -12.34 7.39
C ALA A 176 39.65 -13.47 8.17
N LEU A 177 38.90 -14.42 8.74
CA LEU A 177 39.47 -15.61 9.41
C LEU A 177 40.28 -16.45 8.43
N LYS A 178 39.73 -16.73 7.24
CA LYS A 178 40.44 -17.51 6.19
C LYS A 178 41.75 -16.84 5.75
N GLU A 179 41.74 -15.52 5.60
CA GLU A 179 42.94 -14.76 5.28
C GLU A 179 44.00 -14.80 6.40
N ALA A 180 43.55 -14.69 7.67
CA ALA A 180 44.44 -14.82 8.82
C ALA A 180 45.07 -16.21 8.93
N ASP A 181 44.26 -17.28 8.74
CA ASP A 181 44.77 -18.66 8.77
C ASP A 181 45.81 -18.91 7.65
N ALA A 182 45.58 -18.38 6.45
CA ALA A 182 46.53 -18.49 5.35
C ALA A 182 47.87 -17.80 5.70
N LYS A 183 47.79 -16.62 6.35
CA LYS A 183 48.98 -15.86 6.74
C LYS A 183 49.75 -16.53 7.89
N ILE A 184 49.06 -17.16 8.82
CA ILE A 184 49.68 -17.96 9.90
C ILE A 184 50.47 -19.14 9.28
N LYS A 185 49.89 -19.86 8.32
CA LYS A 185 50.57 -20.97 7.65
C LYS A 185 51.84 -20.51 6.90
N GLU A 186 51.76 -19.39 6.20
CA GLU A 186 52.93 -18.79 5.51
C GLU A 186 54.06 -18.47 6.50
N LEU A 187 53.75 -17.84 7.64
CA LEU A 187 54.70 -17.53 8.71
C LEU A 187 55.31 -18.78 9.33
N GLU A 188 54.56 -19.84 9.55
CA GLU A 188 55.06 -21.12 10.05
C GLU A 188 56.03 -21.79 9.07
N GLU A 189 55.75 -21.72 7.79
CA GLU A 189 56.66 -22.24 6.76
C GLU A 189 57.97 -21.46 6.68
N LEU A 190 57.92 -20.12 6.76
CA LEU A 190 59.09 -19.25 6.83
C LEU A 190 59.94 -19.55 8.08
N ARG A 191 59.30 -19.74 9.23
CA ARG A 191 59.99 -20.09 10.47
C ARG A 191 60.72 -21.44 10.37
N LYS A 192 60.09 -22.46 9.75
CA LYS A 192 60.71 -23.78 9.53
C LYS A 192 61.92 -23.72 8.57
N SER A 193 61.84 -22.83 7.57
CA SER A 193 62.94 -22.65 6.60
C SER A 193 64.15 -21.90 7.21
N SER A 194 63.89 -20.95 8.12
CA SER A 194 64.98 -20.16 8.77
C SER A 194 65.66 -20.85 9.95
N SER A 195 65.12 -22.01 10.41
CA SER A 195 65.70 -22.81 11.47
C SER A 195 66.52 -24.02 10.98
N LYS A 196 66.77 -24.10 9.68
CA LYS A 196 67.70 -25.01 9.06
C LYS A 196 68.97 -24.29 8.62
#